data_559e2b605bf68f47a77692ddfb4ad33e
#
_entry.id   559e2b605bf68f47a77692ddfb4ad33e
#
_cell.length_a   1.000
_cell.length_b   1.000
_cell.length_c   1.000
_cell.angle_alpha   90.00
_cell.angle_beta   90.00
_cell.angle_gamma   90.00
#
_symmetry.space_group_name_H-M   'P 1'
#
loop_
_entity.id
_entity.type
_entity.pdbx_description
1 polymer ?
#
loop_
_entity_poly.entity_id
_entity_poly.type
_entity_poly.pdbx_seq_one_letter_code
_entity_poly.pdbx_strand_id
1 'polypeptide(L)'
;MNLKNPDASKTVLTDLVLPSDTNPLGNLFGGELLSRMDRAACIAAERHAGNVVVTASVNHVNFSKPVPLGSVLTLEAKVSR
;
A
#
# COMPACT_ATOMS: atom_id res chain seq x y z
N MET A 1 23.26 -15.44 0.46
CA MET A 1 22.08 -14.63 0.19
C MET A 1 22.29 -13.21 0.63
N ASN A 2 21.96 -12.28 -0.20
CA ASN A 2 22.14 -10.88 0.12
C ASN A 2 20.89 -10.31 0.78
N LEU A 3 20.88 -10.32 2.11
CA LEU A 3 19.75 -9.80 2.88
C LEU A 3 19.73 -8.28 2.97
N LYS A 4 20.74 -7.63 2.44
CA LYS A 4 20.86 -6.17 2.50
C LYS A 4 20.26 -5.46 1.30
N ASN A 5 19.85 -6.22 0.29
CA ASN A 5 19.20 -5.66 -0.87
C ASN A 5 17.84 -5.08 -0.47
N PRO A 6 17.60 -3.77 -0.68
CA PRO A 6 16.30 -3.16 -0.33
C PRO A 6 15.11 -3.87 -0.97
N ASP A 7 15.28 -4.41 -2.17
CA ASP A 7 14.20 -5.11 -2.85
C ASP A 7 13.80 -6.42 -2.15
N ALA A 8 14.72 -7.00 -1.40
CA ALA A 8 14.42 -8.22 -0.65
C ALA A 8 13.43 -7.97 0.49
N SER A 9 13.28 -6.72 0.93
CA SER A 9 12.35 -6.35 2.00
C SER A 9 11.00 -5.89 1.47
N LYS A 10 10.84 -5.78 0.15
CA LYS A 10 9.64 -5.23 -0.43
C LYS A 10 8.43 -6.12 -0.16
N THR A 11 7.38 -5.52 0.36
CA THR A 11 6.08 -6.16 0.55
C THR A 11 5.10 -5.50 -0.40
N VAL A 12 4.41 -6.30 -1.19
CA VAL A 12 3.42 -5.79 -2.15
C VAL A 12 2.06 -6.35 -1.78
N LEU A 13 1.11 -5.47 -1.57
CA LEU A 13 -0.30 -5.83 -1.36
C LEU A 13 -1.11 -5.25 -2.50
N THR A 14 -1.90 -6.09 -3.16
CA THR A 14 -2.78 -5.66 -4.23
C THR A 14 -4.21 -5.94 -3.82
N ASP A 15 -5.07 -4.95 -3.98
CA ASP A 15 -6.44 -5.05 -3.51
C ASP A 15 -7.40 -4.35 -4.48
N LEU A 16 -8.64 -4.80 -4.49
CA LEU A 16 -9.70 -4.19 -5.29
C LEU A 16 -10.52 -3.27 -4.38
N VAL A 17 -10.85 -2.09 -4.88
CA VAL A 17 -11.70 -1.15 -4.14
C VAL A 17 -13.15 -1.60 -4.26
N LEU A 18 -13.71 -2.10 -3.17
CA LEU A 18 -15.06 -2.63 -3.09
C LEU A 18 -16.04 -1.56 -2.61
N PRO A 19 -17.37 -1.75 -2.84
CA PRO A 19 -18.36 -0.79 -2.37
C PRO A 19 -18.27 -0.47 -0.88
N SER A 20 -17.96 -1.48 -0.06
CA SER A 20 -17.82 -1.28 1.40
C SER A 20 -16.61 -0.44 1.78
N ASP A 21 -15.70 -0.20 0.85
CA ASP A 21 -14.50 0.60 1.10
C ASP A 21 -14.69 2.06 0.68
N THR A 22 -15.84 2.40 0.11
CA THR A 22 -16.03 3.70 -0.53
C THR A 22 -16.98 4.61 0.25
N ASN A 23 -16.79 5.91 0.04
CA ASN A 23 -17.64 6.96 0.59
C ASN A 23 -18.86 7.18 -0.34
N PRO A 24 -19.81 8.09 0.03
CA PRO A 24 -20.96 8.35 -0.83
C PRO A 24 -20.64 8.85 -2.23
N LEU A 25 -19.43 9.35 -2.46
CA LEU A 25 -19.01 9.79 -3.78
C LEU A 25 -18.44 8.65 -4.64
N GLY A 26 -18.42 7.42 -4.11
CA GLY A 26 -17.91 6.26 -4.83
C GLY A 26 -16.39 6.15 -4.84
N ASN A 27 -15.71 6.84 -3.94
CA ASN A 27 -14.24 6.80 -3.83
C ASN A 27 -13.81 6.14 -2.53
N LEU A 28 -12.62 5.57 -2.56
CA LEU A 28 -12.02 4.92 -1.40
C LEU A 28 -11.92 5.91 -0.24
N PHE A 29 -12.38 5.50 0.95
CA PHE A 29 -12.21 6.27 2.16
C PHE A 29 -10.72 6.45 2.47
N GLY A 30 -10.34 7.67 2.88
CA GLY A 30 -8.96 7.92 3.30
C GLY A 30 -8.54 7.03 4.45
N GLY A 31 -9.44 6.77 5.40
CA GLY A 31 -9.15 5.86 6.50
C GLY A 31 -8.90 4.43 6.06
N GLU A 32 -9.59 3.98 5.02
CA GLU A 32 -9.36 2.65 4.46
C GLU A 32 -7.98 2.57 3.79
N LEU A 33 -7.59 3.60 3.07
CA LEU A 33 -6.27 3.65 2.48
C LEU A 33 -5.19 3.63 3.56
N LEU A 34 -5.33 4.45 4.60
CA LEU A 34 -4.38 4.50 5.69
C LEU A 34 -4.27 3.16 6.42
N SER A 35 -5.40 2.48 6.60
CA SER A 35 -5.41 1.16 7.24
C SER A 35 -4.61 0.15 6.43
N ARG A 36 -4.77 0.18 5.11
CA ARG A 36 -4.02 -0.72 4.23
C ARG A 36 -2.54 -0.40 4.20
N MET A 37 -2.19 0.89 4.22
CA MET A 37 -0.80 1.31 4.27
C MET A 37 -0.15 0.88 5.58
N ASP A 38 -0.88 1.01 6.69
CA ASP A 38 -0.40 0.58 7.99
C ASP A 38 -0.15 -0.93 8.02
N ARG A 39 -1.05 -1.70 7.44
CA ARG A 39 -0.90 -3.14 7.35
C ARG A 39 0.34 -3.54 6.53
N ALA A 40 0.55 -2.89 5.39
CA ALA A 40 1.72 -3.14 4.57
C ALA A 40 3.01 -2.80 5.33
N ALA A 41 2.99 -1.70 6.06
CA ALA A 41 4.13 -1.27 6.87
C ALA A 41 4.44 -2.28 7.96
N CYS A 42 3.41 -2.78 8.64
CA CYS A 42 3.58 -3.77 9.70
C CYS A 42 4.20 -5.06 9.17
N ILE A 43 3.74 -5.53 8.03
CA ILE A 43 4.29 -6.74 7.42
C ILE A 43 5.76 -6.55 7.07
N ALA A 44 6.09 -5.42 6.45
CA ALA A 44 7.47 -5.13 6.08
C ALA A 44 8.37 -5.02 7.33
N ALA A 45 7.86 -4.37 8.39
CA ALA A 45 8.62 -4.19 9.61
C ALA A 45 8.88 -5.52 10.33
N GLU A 46 7.94 -6.45 10.25
CA GLU A 46 8.14 -7.77 10.83
C GLU A 46 9.22 -8.58 10.12
N ARG A 47 9.36 -8.35 8.83
CA ARG A 47 10.34 -9.07 8.03
C ARG A 47 11.74 -8.50 8.15
N HIS A 48 11.84 -7.20 8.35
CA HIS A 48 13.12 -6.50 8.34
C HIS A 48 13.11 -5.35 9.34
N ALA A 49 14.24 -5.13 9.98
CA ALA A 49 14.42 -3.98 10.87
C ALA A 49 14.72 -2.73 10.04
N GLY A 50 14.27 -1.59 10.53
CA GLY A 50 14.53 -0.30 9.89
C GLY A 50 13.27 0.51 9.70
N ASN A 51 13.42 1.67 9.10
CA ASN A 51 12.28 2.53 8.75
C ASN A 51 11.58 1.96 7.53
N VAL A 52 10.26 2.08 7.51
CA VAL A 52 9.46 1.57 6.41
C VAL A 52 8.86 2.74 5.64
N VAL A 53 8.98 2.67 4.32
CA VAL A 53 8.34 3.63 3.41
C VAL A 53 7.26 2.88 2.63
N VAL A 54 6.04 3.42 2.63
CA VAL A 54 4.92 2.81 1.90
C VAL A 54 4.49 3.73 0.78
N THR A 55 4.36 3.16 -0.41
CA THR A 55 3.90 3.87 -1.60
C THR A 55 2.62 3.22 -2.10
N ALA A 56 1.64 4.04 -2.46
CA ALA A 56 0.39 3.56 -3.02
C ALA A 56 0.30 3.95 -4.50
N SER A 57 -0.23 3.04 -5.31
CA SER A 57 -0.51 3.33 -6.71
C SER A 57 -1.84 2.71 -7.11
N VAL A 58 -2.47 3.30 -8.13
CA VAL A 58 -3.75 2.86 -8.66
C VAL A 58 -3.55 2.52 -10.13
N ASN A 59 -3.83 1.26 -10.50
CA ASN A 59 -3.68 0.81 -11.88
C ASN A 59 -2.31 1.18 -12.48
N HIS A 60 -1.25 1.01 -11.65
CA HIS A 60 0.14 1.28 -12.02
C HIS A 60 0.48 2.76 -12.16
N VAL A 61 -0.39 3.65 -11.69
CA VAL A 61 -0.15 5.10 -11.68
C VAL A 61 -0.05 5.56 -10.22
N ASN A 62 0.88 6.47 -9.93
CA ASN A 62 1.03 7.00 -8.60
C ASN A 62 -0.28 7.60 -8.10
N PHE A 63 -0.57 7.34 -6.82
CA PHE A 63 -1.78 7.83 -6.19
C PHE A 63 -1.70 9.35 -5.99
N SER A 64 -2.49 10.09 -6.74
CA SER A 64 -2.54 11.56 -6.63
C SER A 64 -3.96 12.10 -6.68
N LYS A 65 -4.95 11.23 -6.87
CA LYS A 65 -6.35 11.63 -7.02
C LYS A 65 -7.24 10.66 -6.26
N PRO A 66 -8.53 10.99 -6.07
CA PRO A 66 -9.47 10.05 -5.46
C PRO A 66 -9.47 8.71 -6.20
N VAL A 67 -9.61 7.63 -5.42
CA VAL A 67 -9.55 6.27 -5.95
C VAL A 67 -10.98 5.76 -6.09
N PRO A 68 -11.50 5.61 -7.32
CA PRO A 68 -12.88 5.19 -7.50
C PRO A 68 -13.09 3.71 -7.23
N LEU A 69 -14.37 3.37 -7.00
CA LEU A 69 -14.81 1.99 -6.90
C LEU A 69 -14.34 1.18 -8.10
N GLY A 70 -13.89 -0.02 -7.85
CA GLY A 70 -13.42 -0.92 -8.91
C GLY A 70 -11.97 -0.76 -9.29
N SER A 71 -11.27 0.22 -8.72
CA SER A 71 -9.84 0.41 -8.99
C SER A 71 -9.02 -0.72 -8.37
N VAL A 72 -7.87 -0.99 -8.99
CA VAL A 72 -6.87 -1.90 -8.42
C VAL A 72 -5.83 -1.05 -7.70
N LEU A 73 -5.77 -1.23 -6.39
CA LEU A 73 -4.86 -0.48 -5.52
C LEU A 73 -3.67 -1.37 -5.18
N THR A 74 -2.47 -0.86 -5.43
CA THR A 74 -1.24 -1.57 -5.08
C THR A 74 -0.46 -0.76 -4.06
N LEU A 75 -0.05 -1.43 -2.99
CA LEU A 75 0.76 -0.83 -1.93
C LEU A 75 2.10 -1.54 -1.90
N GLU A 76 3.17 -0.77 -1.94
CA GLU A 76 4.52 -1.31 -1.80
C GLU A 76 5.15 -0.72 -0.55
N ALA A 77 5.59 -1.59 0.34
CA ALA A 77 6.31 -1.20 1.54
C ALA A 77 7.73 -1.72 1.45
N LYS A 78 8.69 -0.85 1.68
CA LYS A 78 10.11 -1.19 1.67
C LYS A 78 10.77 -0.67 2.93
N VAL A 79 11.77 -1.42 3.40
CA VAL A 79 12.62 -0.91 4.48
C VAL A 79 13.56 0.13 3.88
N SER A 80 13.56 1.31 4.49
CA SER A 80 14.45 2.41 4.14
C SER A 80 15.61 2.43 5.11
N ARG A 81 16.78 2.74 4.61
CA ARG A 81 17.98 2.84 5.44
C ARG A 81 18.48 4.26 5.51
#